data_11216a0cb49a2a3293cb03a09a74fc3a
#
_entry.id   11216a0cb49a2a3293cb03a09a74fc3a
#
_cell.length_a   1.000
_cell.length_b   1.000
_cell.length_c   1.000
_cell.angle_alpha   90.00
_cell.angle_beta   90.00
_cell.angle_gamma   90.00
#
_symmetry.space_group_name_H-M   'P 1'
#
loop_
_entity.id
_entity.type
_entity.pdbx_description
1 polymer ?
#
loop_
_entity_poly.entity_id
_entity_poly.type
_entity_poly.pdbx_seq_one_letter_code
_entity_poly.pdbx_strand_id
1 'polypeptide(L)'
;MKLILLDWDDFRTFYVPERPLAATIGVFDGLHAGHRALLGKIVAKAPALIPGVITFRTNPKRMLRAETYEGDLSSLDRKLELFASFGVEVVILIDFSGDFSRMPGRNFLSTVVERGHVAYMAIGWDFHCGRGRDTDARGLVDFCRARSVDAELLDPVSFHGDAASSTRIRRAVKAGRLHDAERLLGRPFEVELGPLIRGEGKSWHFEAPEGMVLPPEGPWRIAEREGEALLIVGGRSLEVKGLSRSEIGPRIPITMLGKNEAIDKE
;
A
#
# COMPACT_ATOMS: atom_id res chain seq x y z
N MET A 1 4.36 -1.83 19.73
CA MET A 1 2.90 -1.93 19.86
C MET A 1 2.39 -3.02 18.92
N LYS A 2 1.48 -3.88 19.33
CA LYS A 2 1.00 -4.99 18.48
C LYS A 2 -0.17 -4.50 17.64
N LEU A 3 -0.06 -4.58 16.30
CA LEU A 3 -1.13 -4.29 15.37
C LEU A 3 -2.28 -5.29 15.56
N ILE A 4 -3.49 -4.80 15.77
CA ILE A 4 -4.71 -5.62 15.79
C ILE A 4 -5.20 -5.74 14.35
N LEU A 5 -5.30 -6.97 13.87
CA LEU A 5 -5.78 -7.28 12.54
C LEU A 5 -7.16 -7.94 12.65
N LEU A 6 -8.14 -7.39 11.96
CA LEU A 6 -9.52 -7.86 11.95
C LEU A 6 -9.97 -8.10 10.51
N ASP A 7 -10.66 -9.19 10.28
CA ASP A 7 -11.43 -9.36 9.06
C ASP A 7 -12.73 -8.56 9.13
N TRP A 8 -13.28 -8.19 7.98
CA TRP A 8 -14.50 -7.39 7.91
C TRP A 8 -15.68 -8.03 8.66
N ASP A 9 -15.81 -9.36 8.58
CA ASP A 9 -16.88 -10.08 9.24
C ASP A 9 -16.73 -10.09 10.77
N ASP A 10 -15.52 -10.27 11.28
CA ASP A 10 -15.21 -10.18 12.71
C ASP A 10 -15.42 -8.75 13.22
N PHE A 11 -14.96 -7.75 12.47
CA PHE A 11 -15.18 -6.35 12.79
C PHE A 11 -16.65 -6.01 12.92
N ARG A 12 -17.49 -6.36 11.94
CA ARG A 12 -18.91 -6.01 11.93
C ARG A 12 -19.72 -6.79 12.97
N THR A 13 -19.23 -7.93 13.46
CA THR A 13 -20.00 -8.85 14.33
C THR A 13 -19.54 -8.78 15.79
N PHE A 14 -18.25 -8.84 16.04
CA PHE A 14 -17.68 -9.08 17.35
C PHE A 14 -16.81 -7.95 17.90
N TYR A 15 -16.29 -7.08 17.04
CA TYR A 15 -15.35 -6.04 17.49
C TYR A 15 -16.05 -4.98 18.34
N VAL A 16 -15.46 -4.71 19.51
CA VAL A 16 -15.84 -3.60 20.39
C VAL A 16 -14.55 -2.88 20.77
N PRO A 17 -14.33 -1.65 20.29
CA PRO A 17 -13.11 -0.92 20.62
C PRO A 17 -13.14 -0.45 22.09
N GLU A 18 -11.99 -0.46 22.75
CA GLU A 18 -11.83 0.10 24.11
C GLU A 18 -11.96 1.63 24.14
N ARG A 19 -11.64 2.26 23.04
CA ARG A 19 -11.74 3.72 22.81
C ARG A 19 -12.25 3.95 21.39
N PRO A 20 -12.88 5.11 21.07
CA PRO A 20 -13.31 5.41 19.72
C PRO A 20 -12.15 5.41 18.72
N LEU A 21 -12.43 5.10 17.47
CA LEU A 21 -11.43 5.11 16.39
C LEU A 21 -11.28 6.49 15.76
N ALA A 22 -10.03 6.83 15.43
CA ALA A 22 -9.68 7.75 14.35
C ALA A 22 -9.40 6.93 13.10
N ALA A 23 -10.23 7.02 12.08
CA ALA A 23 -10.23 6.08 10.96
C ALA A 23 -9.86 6.72 9.62
N THR A 24 -9.31 5.92 8.72
CA THR A 24 -9.20 6.24 7.30
C THR A 24 -9.51 5.01 6.46
N ILE A 25 -10.02 5.23 5.24
CA ILE A 25 -10.47 4.16 4.33
C ILE A 25 -9.75 4.30 3.00
N GLY A 26 -9.17 3.21 2.49
CA GLY A 26 -8.51 3.23 1.19
C GLY A 26 -7.88 1.91 0.80
N VAL A 27 -7.38 1.82 -0.44
CA VAL A 27 -6.63 0.65 -0.92
C VAL A 27 -5.21 0.65 -0.39
N PHE A 28 -4.60 1.81 -0.21
CA PHE A 28 -3.27 2.04 0.34
C PHE A 28 -2.15 1.29 -0.39
N ASP A 29 -2.28 1.13 -1.70
CA ASP A 29 -1.25 0.46 -2.48
C ASP A 29 -0.01 1.34 -2.64
N GLY A 30 1.13 0.81 -2.17
CA GLY A 30 2.42 1.48 -2.16
C GLY A 30 2.64 2.50 -1.03
N LEU A 31 1.63 2.89 -0.26
CA LEU A 31 1.70 3.90 0.82
C LEU A 31 2.47 5.18 0.42
N HIS A 32 2.07 5.79 -0.68
CA HIS A 32 2.66 7.03 -1.18
C HIS A 32 2.37 8.25 -0.27
N ALA A 33 2.96 9.41 -0.60
CA ALA A 33 2.86 10.63 0.21
C ALA A 33 1.41 11.03 0.59
N GLY A 34 0.44 10.89 -0.33
CA GLY A 34 -0.98 11.13 -0.01
C GLY A 34 -1.54 10.16 1.04
N HIS A 35 -1.20 8.89 0.94
CA HIS A 35 -1.59 7.89 1.95
C HIS A 35 -0.95 8.20 3.32
N ARG A 36 0.34 8.58 3.33
CA ARG A 36 1.02 8.97 4.59
C ARG A 36 0.40 10.19 5.24
N ALA A 37 -0.07 11.16 4.46
CA ALA A 37 -0.79 12.31 5.00
C ALA A 37 -2.07 11.88 5.73
N LEU A 38 -2.86 10.96 5.16
CA LEU A 38 -4.05 10.38 5.81
C LEU A 38 -3.69 9.66 7.11
N LEU A 39 -2.65 8.80 7.09
CA LEU A 39 -2.18 8.10 8.29
C LEU A 39 -1.71 9.09 9.36
N GLY A 40 -0.97 10.13 8.99
CA GLY A 40 -0.54 11.17 9.93
C GLY A 40 -1.70 11.84 10.66
N LYS A 41 -2.82 12.08 9.96
CA LYS A 41 -4.03 12.68 10.57
C LYS A 41 -4.68 11.77 11.62
N ILE A 42 -4.83 10.48 11.33
CA ILE A 42 -5.43 9.55 12.30
C ILE A 42 -4.49 9.26 13.47
N VAL A 43 -3.19 9.12 13.23
CA VAL A 43 -2.19 8.88 14.28
C VAL A 43 -2.04 10.09 15.21
N ALA A 44 -2.18 11.30 14.69
CA ALA A 44 -2.16 12.52 15.52
C ALA A 44 -3.32 12.61 16.53
N LYS A 45 -4.33 11.74 16.42
CA LYS A 45 -5.45 11.67 17.40
C LYS A 45 -5.16 10.72 18.57
N ALA A 46 -4.06 9.96 18.54
CA ALA A 46 -3.62 9.15 19.66
C ALA A 46 -3.08 10.02 20.81
N PRO A 47 -3.19 9.60 22.09
CA PRO A 47 -3.82 8.35 22.54
C PRO A 47 -5.35 8.47 22.77
N ALA A 48 -5.96 9.62 22.54
CA ALA A 48 -7.38 9.81 22.80
C ALA A 48 -8.27 8.89 21.94
N LEU A 49 -7.89 8.73 20.66
CA LEU A 49 -8.55 7.82 19.73
C LEU A 49 -7.57 6.72 19.27
N ILE A 50 -8.12 5.58 18.86
CA ILE A 50 -7.34 4.47 18.31
C ILE A 50 -7.13 4.73 16.80
N PRO A 51 -5.87 4.85 16.30
CA PRO A 51 -5.61 4.97 14.87
C PRO A 51 -6.00 3.69 14.13
N GLY A 52 -7.02 3.76 13.29
CA GLY A 52 -7.61 2.64 12.57
C GLY A 52 -7.57 2.82 11.05
N VAL A 53 -7.24 1.77 10.32
CA VAL A 53 -7.25 1.73 8.86
C VAL A 53 -8.23 0.66 8.37
N ILE A 54 -9.13 1.05 7.47
CA ILE A 54 -9.99 0.13 6.74
C ILE A 54 -9.41 -0.02 5.33
N THR A 55 -9.02 -1.23 4.96
CA THR A 55 -8.39 -1.51 3.67
C THR A 55 -8.80 -2.87 3.12
N PHE A 56 -8.27 -3.23 1.96
CA PHE A 56 -8.60 -4.47 1.26
C PHE A 56 -7.46 -5.48 1.37
N ARG A 57 -7.82 -6.76 1.54
CA ARG A 57 -6.88 -7.87 1.51
C ARG A 57 -6.23 -7.98 0.13
N THR A 58 -7.05 -7.91 -0.90
CA THR A 58 -6.63 -7.88 -2.31
C THR A 58 -7.12 -6.58 -2.94
N ASN A 59 -6.33 -5.99 -3.82
CA ASN A 59 -6.70 -4.75 -4.51
C ASN A 59 -8.00 -4.96 -5.31
N PRO A 60 -9.08 -4.18 -5.04
CA PRO A 60 -10.36 -4.32 -5.75
C PRO A 60 -10.25 -4.24 -7.27
N LYS A 61 -9.24 -3.56 -7.80
CA LYS A 61 -9.01 -3.46 -9.25
C LYS A 61 -8.67 -4.80 -9.89
N ARG A 62 -8.12 -5.76 -9.15
CA ARG A 62 -7.87 -7.13 -9.66
C ARG A 62 -9.18 -7.78 -10.14
N MET A 63 -10.27 -7.55 -9.41
CA MET A 63 -11.59 -8.10 -9.76
C MET A 63 -12.37 -7.19 -10.70
N LEU A 64 -12.38 -5.87 -10.43
CA LEU A 64 -13.21 -4.92 -11.17
C LEU A 64 -12.66 -4.55 -12.55
N ARG A 65 -11.36 -4.68 -12.76
CA ARG A 65 -10.63 -4.25 -13.96
C ARG A 65 -9.49 -5.21 -14.28
N ALA A 66 -9.74 -6.50 -14.27
CA ALA A 66 -8.71 -7.54 -14.45
C ALA A 66 -7.85 -7.32 -15.70
N GLU A 67 -8.48 -6.94 -16.83
CA GLU A 67 -7.80 -6.71 -18.12
C GLU A 67 -6.85 -5.51 -18.10
N THR A 68 -7.11 -4.50 -17.28
CA THR A 68 -6.29 -3.28 -17.19
C THR A 68 -5.54 -3.17 -15.88
N TYR A 69 -5.56 -4.22 -15.07
CA TYR A 69 -4.86 -4.26 -13.81
C TYR A 69 -3.35 -4.37 -14.03
N GLU A 70 -2.63 -3.36 -13.56
CA GLU A 70 -1.19 -3.24 -13.80
C GLU A 70 -0.30 -3.85 -12.71
N GLY A 71 -0.87 -4.48 -11.70
CA GLY A 71 -0.16 -5.07 -10.57
C GLY A 71 -0.17 -4.22 -9.30
N ASP A 72 0.16 -4.84 -8.16
CA ASP A 72 0.30 -4.20 -6.86
C ASP A 72 1.72 -3.63 -6.67
N LEU A 73 1.82 -2.49 -5.97
CA LEU A 73 3.10 -1.86 -5.62
C LEU A 73 3.71 -2.44 -4.35
N SER A 74 2.90 -3.10 -3.53
CA SER A 74 3.33 -3.75 -2.28
C SER A 74 2.40 -4.92 -1.95
N SER A 75 2.98 -5.98 -1.36
CA SER A 75 2.21 -7.08 -0.78
C SER A 75 1.35 -6.62 0.40
N LEU A 76 0.40 -7.46 0.82
CA LEU A 76 -0.38 -7.23 2.04
C LEU A 76 0.54 -7.15 3.27
N ASP A 77 1.48 -8.07 3.40
CA ASP A 77 2.41 -8.11 4.53
C ASP A 77 3.20 -6.81 4.62
N ARG A 78 3.75 -6.33 3.48
CA ARG A 78 4.47 -5.06 3.46
C ARG A 78 3.57 -3.87 3.83
N LYS A 79 2.35 -3.87 3.37
CA LYS A 79 1.37 -2.84 3.72
C LYS A 79 1.09 -2.81 5.22
N LEU A 80 0.91 -3.99 5.85
CA LEU A 80 0.69 -4.11 7.30
C LEU A 80 1.91 -3.67 8.11
N GLU A 81 3.13 -4.04 7.69
CA GLU A 81 4.37 -3.56 8.32
C GLU A 81 4.47 -2.03 8.28
N LEU A 82 4.17 -1.43 7.12
CA LEU A 82 4.18 0.02 6.96
C LEU A 82 3.12 0.69 7.86
N PHE A 83 1.90 0.17 7.94
CA PHE A 83 0.89 0.69 8.87
C PHE A 83 1.38 0.66 10.31
N ALA A 84 1.94 -0.48 10.75
CA ALA A 84 2.49 -0.61 12.10
C ALA A 84 3.62 0.41 12.36
N SER A 85 4.52 0.62 11.39
CA SER A 85 5.61 1.58 11.51
C SER A 85 5.15 3.03 11.59
N PHE A 86 3.98 3.36 11.03
CA PHE A 86 3.34 4.67 11.12
C PHE A 86 2.58 4.87 12.44
N GLY A 87 2.39 3.84 13.26
CA GLY A 87 1.64 3.94 14.51
C GLY A 87 0.15 3.62 14.40
N VAL A 88 -0.28 2.94 13.33
CA VAL A 88 -1.62 2.37 13.23
C VAL A 88 -1.77 1.23 14.24
N GLU A 89 -2.87 1.22 14.98
CA GLU A 89 -3.14 0.22 16.01
C GLU A 89 -4.12 -0.87 15.54
N VAL A 90 -5.07 -0.51 14.68
CA VAL A 90 -6.11 -1.43 14.17
C VAL A 90 -6.16 -1.38 12.66
N VAL A 91 -6.16 -2.55 12.02
CA VAL A 91 -6.41 -2.70 10.59
C VAL A 91 -7.58 -3.62 10.36
N ILE A 92 -8.58 -3.13 9.62
CA ILE A 92 -9.75 -3.88 9.20
C ILE A 92 -9.56 -4.26 7.73
N LEU A 93 -9.50 -5.56 7.45
CA LEU A 93 -9.31 -6.11 6.13
C LEU A 93 -10.65 -6.50 5.51
N ILE A 94 -10.91 -5.95 4.34
CA ILE A 94 -12.08 -6.28 3.53
C ILE A 94 -11.66 -7.27 2.44
N ASP A 95 -12.36 -8.40 2.37
CA ASP A 95 -12.35 -9.25 1.19
C ASP A 95 -13.36 -8.70 0.19
N PHE A 96 -12.83 -8.17 -0.93
CA PHE A 96 -13.68 -7.58 -1.97
C PHE A 96 -14.35 -8.69 -2.78
N SER A 97 -15.45 -9.20 -2.24
CA SER A 97 -16.29 -10.24 -2.85
C SER A 97 -17.42 -9.63 -3.71
N GLY A 98 -18.11 -10.49 -4.47
CA GLY A 98 -19.31 -10.09 -5.20
C GLY A 98 -20.41 -9.52 -4.30
N ASP A 99 -20.57 -10.03 -3.09
CA ASP A 99 -21.55 -9.53 -2.12
C ASP A 99 -21.14 -8.18 -1.53
N PHE A 100 -19.87 -8.02 -1.14
CA PHE A 100 -19.36 -6.73 -0.68
C PHE A 100 -19.47 -5.65 -1.76
N SER A 101 -19.20 -6.00 -3.02
CA SER A 101 -19.27 -5.04 -4.15
C SER A 101 -20.67 -4.49 -4.43
N ARG A 102 -21.72 -5.18 -3.94
CA ARG A 102 -23.13 -4.75 -4.05
C ARG A 102 -23.61 -3.90 -2.89
N MET A 103 -22.80 -3.79 -1.82
CA MET A 103 -23.17 -3.03 -0.63
C MET A 103 -23.27 -1.53 -0.95
N PRO A 104 -24.40 -0.86 -0.65
CA PRO A 104 -24.47 0.59 -0.74
C PRO A 104 -23.44 1.27 0.16
N GLY A 105 -22.85 2.37 -0.31
CA GLY A 105 -21.81 3.09 0.45
C GLY A 105 -22.31 3.56 1.81
N ARG A 106 -23.56 3.98 1.91
CA ARG A 106 -24.19 4.38 3.17
C ARG A 106 -24.23 3.25 4.20
N ASN A 107 -24.52 2.02 3.78
CA ASN A 107 -24.56 0.85 4.66
C ASN A 107 -23.13 0.48 5.12
N PHE A 108 -22.17 0.53 4.20
CA PHE A 108 -20.76 0.36 4.53
C PHE A 108 -20.30 1.36 5.58
N LEU A 109 -20.57 2.66 5.37
CA LEU A 109 -20.19 3.73 6.29
C LEU A 109 -20.91 3.62 7.65
N SER A 110 -22.19 3.24 7.67
CA SER A 110 -22.91 2.99 8.94
C SER A 110 -22.21 1.91 9.75
N THR A 111 -21.87 0.79 9.10
CA THR A 111 -21.16 -0.31 9.77
C THR A 111 -19.81 0.16 10.33
N VAL A 112 -19.02 0.89 9.53
CA VAL A 112 -17.71 1.40 9.97
C VAL A 112 -17.85 2.33 11.16
N VAL A 113 -18.76 3.30 11.10
CA VAL A 113 -18.92 4.32 12.15
C VAL A 113 -19.49 3.70 13.43
N GLU A 114 -20.51 2.87 13.32
CA GLU A 114 -21.18 2.29 14.48
C GLU A 114 -20.31 1.24 15.20
N ARG A 115 -19.72 0.31 14.44
CA ARG A 115 -18.87 -0.76 15.03
C ARG A 115 -17.52 -0.26 15.52
N GLY A 116 -16.93 0.67 14.79
CA GLY A 116 -15.67 1.28 15.19
C GLY A 116 -15.82 2.36 16.25
N HIS A 117 -17.05 2.72 16.64
CA HIS A 117 -17.30 3.92 17.45
C HIS A 117 -16.49 5.11 16.93
N VAL A 118 -16.48 5.29 15.60
CA VAL A 118 -15.60 6.26 14.95
C VAL A 118 -15.94 7.68 15.38
N ALA A 119 -14.97 8.40 15.95
CA ALA A 119 -15.12 9.78 16.38
C ALA A 119 -14.43 10.76 15.39
N TYR A 120 -13.45 10.28 14.62
CA TYR A 120 -12.74 11.08 13.63
C TYR A 120 -12.45 10.26 12.36
N MET A 121 -12.56 10.90 11.19
CA MET A 121 -12.27 10.27 9.90
C MET A 121 -11.44 11.20 9.00
N ALA A 122 -10.30 10.70 8.51
CA ALA A 122 -9.49 11.37 7.50
C ALA A 122 -9.73 10.73 6.13
N ILE A 123 -10.09 11.52 5.12
CA ILE A 123 -10.50 11.03 3.80
C ILE A 123 -9.73 11.75 2.69
N GLY A 124 -9.28 11.01 1.68
CA GLY A 124 -8.68 11.59 0.49
C GLY A 124 -9.73 12.19 -0.46
N TRP A 125 -9.34 13.21 -1.18
CA TRP A 125 -10.19 13.96 -2.12
C TRP A 125 -10.84 13.10 -3.22
N ASP A 126 -10.21 12.00 -3.62
CA ASP A 126 -10.65 11.08 -4.68
C ASP A 126 -11.37 9.83 -4.16
N PHE A 127 -11.70 9.83 -2.87
CA PHE A 127 -12.37 8.70 -2.23
C PHE A 127 -13.75 8.44 -2.83
N HIS A 128 -14.03 7.17 -3.04
CA HIS A 128 -15.37 6.65 -3.37
C HIS A 128 -15.56 5.28 -2.74
N CYS A 129 -16.79 5.00 -2.33
CA CYS A 129 -17.21 3.67 -1.86
C CYS A 129 -18.61 3.32 -2.34
N GLY A 130 -19.02 2.08 -2.03
CA GLY A 130 -20.34 1.56 -2.33
C GLY A 130 -20.53 1.08 -3.77
N ARG A 131 -21.68 0.43 -4.00
CA ARG A 131 -22.04 -0.11 -5.28
C ARG A 131 -22.08 0.98 -6.36
N GLY A 132 -21.31 0.77 -7.43
CA GLY A 132 -21.24 1.75 -8.50
C GLY A 132 -20.60 3.08 -8.10
N ARG A 133 -19.85 3.11 -6.97
CA ARG A 133 -19.25 4.33 -6.41
C ARG A 133 -20.32 5.37 -6.01
N ASP A 134 -21.41 4.90 -5.42
CA ASP A 134 -22.58 5.71 -5.05
C ASP A 134 -22.31 6.76 -3.97
N THR A 135 -21.18 6.69 -3.28
CA THR A 135 -20.78 7.63 -2.24
C THR A 135 -19.35 8.14 -2.50
N ASP A 136 -19.22 9.43 -2.70
CA ASP A 136 -17.94 10.13 -2.87
C ASP A 136 -17.42 10.72 -1.54
N ALA A 137 -16.27 11.40 -1.61
CA ALA A 137 -15.64 12.01 -0.44
C ALA A 137 -16.54 13.04 0.26
N ARG A 138 -17.30 13.84 -0.50
CA ARG A 138 -18.21 14.84 0.06
C ARG A 138 -19.41 14.16 0.72
N GLY A 139 -20.01 13.17 0.06
CA GLY A 139 -21.09 12.37 0.62
C GLY A 139 -20.70 11.68 1.93
N LEU A 140 -19.43 11.23 2.05
CA LEU A 140 -18.90 10.71 3.30
C LEU A 140 -18.80 11.80 4.39
N VAL A 141 -18.27 12.97 4.07
CA VAL A 141 -18.19 14.08 5.05
C VAL A 141 -19.58 14.47 5.55
N ASP A 142 -20.56 14.58 4.66
CA ASP A 142 -21.94 14.88 5.04
C ASP A 142 -22.57 13.76 5.88
N PHE A 143 -22.26 12.50 5.55
CA PHE A 143 -22.67 11.34 6.34
C PHE A 143 -22.10 11.38 7.76
N CYS A 144 -20.81 11.71 7.93
CA CYS A 144 -20.13 11.88 9.22
C CYS A 144 -20.74 13.03 10.02
N ARG A 145 -20.92 14.18 9.39
CA ARG A 145 -21.52 15.37 10.03
C ARG A 145 -22.90 15.06 10.62
N ALA A 146 -23.74 14.34 9.88
CA ALA A 146 -25.07 13.94 10.34
C ALA A 146 -25.06 12.99 11.56
N ARG A 147 -23.88 12.44 11.93
CA ARG A 147 -23.67 11.53 13.05
C ARG A 147 -22.73 12.07 14.13
N SER A 148 -22.42 13.35 14.08
CA SER A 148 -21.47 14.00 15.01
C SER A 148 -20.08 13.35 14.99
N VAL A 149 -19.67 12.79 13.85
CA VAL A 149 -18.31 12.30 13.59
C VAL A 149 -17.52 13.43 12.94
N ASP A 150 -16.38 13.77 13.52
CA ASP A 150 -15.47 14.75 12.91
C ASP A 150 -14.84 14.15 11.64
N ALA A 151 -14.87 14.88 10.53
CA ALA A 151 -14.37 14.38 9.25
C ALA A 151 -13.54 15.45 8.54
N GLU A 152 -12.33 15.08 8.14
CA GLU A 152 -11.39 15.94 7.41
C GLU A 152 -11.16 15.41 6.01
N LEU A 153 -11.47 16.23 5.00
CA LEU A 153 -11.16 15.94 3.61
C LEU A 153 -9.78 16.51 3.28
N LEU A 154 -8.85 15.63 2.91
CA LEU A 154 -7.49 16.02 2.58
C LEU A 154 -7.35 16.28 1.08
N ASP A 155 -6.74 17.42 0.77
CA ASP A 155 -6.32 17.75 -0.59
C ASP A 155 -5.22 16.81 -1.10
N PRO A 156 -5.06 16.69 -2.43
CA PRO A 156 -4.01 15.86 -3.00
C PRO A 156 -2.63 16.38 -2.62
N VAL A 157 -1.77 15.48 -2.13
CA VAL A 157 -0.34 15.80 -1.99
C VAL A 157 0.27 15.83 -3.39
N SER A 158 0.69 17.01 -3.81
CA SER A 158 1.24 17.23 -5.15
C SER A 158 2.74 17.04 -5.19
N PHE A 159 3.21 16.50 -6.32
CA PHE A 159 4.61 16.36 -6.64
C PHE A 159 4.83 16.76 -8.11
N HIS A 160 5.63 17.82 -8.36
CA HIS A 160 5.78 18.47 -9.67
C HIS A 160 4.45 18.86 -10.35
N GLY A 161 3.55 19.45 -9.58
CA GLY A 161 2.24 19.93 -10.07
C GLY A 161 1.15 18.89 -10.17
N ASP A 162 1.48 17.58 -10.07
CA ASP A 162 0.51 16.49 -10.14
C ASP A 162 0.35 15.76 -8.82
N ALA A 163 -0.84 15.25 -8.57
CA ALA A 163 -1.14 14.45 -7.37
C ALA A 163 -0.30 13.17 -7.29
N ALA A 164 0.24 12.88 -6.11
CA ALA A 164 0.85 11.58 -5.83
C ALA A 164 -0.21 10.49 -5.90
N SER A 165 0.04 9.44 -6.69
CA SER A 165 -0.90 8.33 -6.85
C SER A 165 -0.20 7.02 -7.17
N SER A 166 -0.81 5.88 -6.78
CA SER A 166 -0.30 4.54 -7.12
C SER A 166 -0.15 4.35 -8.63
N THR A 167 -1.00 4.96 -9.46
CA THR A 167 -0.89 4.90 -10.93
C THR A 167 0.38 5.58 -11.45
N ARG A 168 0.74 6.75 -10.90
CA ARG A 168 1.99 7.42 -11.28
C ARG A 168 3.22 6.61 -10.87
N ILE A 169 3.18 6.01 -9.68
CA ILE A 169 4.27 5.17 -9.20
C ILE A 169 4.44 3.95 -10.11
N ARG A 170 3.34 3.24 -10.47
CA ARG A 170 3.41 2.11 -11.41
C ARG A 170 4.07 2.50 -12.74
N ARG A 171 3.63 3.63 -13.33
CA ARG A 171 4.21 4.15 -14.57
C ARG A 171 5.69 4.48 -14.42
N ALA A 172 6.10 5.07 -13.29
CA ALA A 172 7.50 5.38 -13.01
C ALA A 172 8.34 4.11 -12.90
N VAL A 173 7.88 3.11 -12.14
CA VAL A 173 8.58 1.82 -11.97
C VAL A 173 8.70 1.09 -13.30
N LYS A 174 7.59 0.92 -14.05
CA LYS A 174 7.58 0.24 -15.36
C LYS A 174 8.44 0.94 -16.42
N ALA A 175 8.64 2.23 -16.27
CA ALA A 175 9.53 3.01 -17.16
C ALA A 175 10.99 3.08 -16.66
N GLY A 176 11.33 2.37 -15.56
CA GLY A 176 12.65 2.41 -14.96
C GLY A 176 13.02 3.71 -14.24
N ARG A 177 12.07 4.64 -14.09
CA ARG A 177 12.29 5.92 -13.39
C ARG A 177 12.15 5.76 -11.89
N LEU A 178 13.04 4.95 -11.28
CA LEU A 178 12.95 4.61 -9.87
C LEU A 178 13.09 5.82 -8.94
N HIS A 179 13.87 6.83 -9.34
CA HIS A 179 13.97 8.08 -8.57
C HIS A 179 12.61 8.81 -8.43
N ASP A 180 11.79 8.84 -9.51
CA ASP A 180 10.44 9.39 -9.43
C ASP A 180 9.54 8.56 -8.51
N ALA A 181 9.64 7.23 -8.61
CA ALA A 181 8.90 6.32 -7.74
C ALA A 181 9.28 6.50 -6.26
N GLU A 182 10.57 6.57 -5.96
CA GLU A 182 11.11 6.81 -4.62
C GLU A 182 10.59 8.12 -4.01
N ARG A 183 10.62 9.20 -4.78
CA ARG A 183 10.11 10.51 -4.30
C ARG A 183 8.62 10.47 -3.97
N LEU A 184 7.82 9.78 -4.78
CA LEU A 184 6.38 9.60 -4.54
C LEU A 184 6.12 8.68 -3.34
N LEU A 185 6.91 7.62 -3.18
CA LEU A 185 6.83 6.67 -2.07
C LEU A 185 7.46 7.22 -0.77
N GLY A 186 8.50 8.08 -0.89
CA GLY A 186 9.35 8.55 0.21
C GLY A 186 10.28 7.48 0.77
N ARG A 187 10.53 6.44 -0.02
CA ARG A 187 11.49 5.35 0.22
C ARG A 187 11.83 4.70 -1.12
N PRO A 188 12.97 3.96 -1.21
CA PRO A 188 13.27 3.16 -2.39
C PRO A 188 12.11 2.23 -2.76
N PHE A 189 11.92 1.97 -4.05
CA PHE A 189 10.97 0.97 -4.50
C PHE A 189 11.51 -0.42 -4.14
N GLU A 190 10.67 -1.27 -3.56
CA GLU A 190 11.03 -2.60 -3.12
C GLU A 190 10.45 -3.64 -4.07
N VAL A 191 11.30 -4.55 -4.57
CA VAL A 191 10.85 -5.72 -5.33
C VAL A 191 10.62 -6.87 -4.36
N GLU A 192 9.41 -7.38 -4.36
CA GLU A 192 9.03 -8.56 -3.56
C GLU A 192 9.69 -9.81 -4.15
N LEU A 193 10.29 -10.62 -3.30
CA LEU A 193 10.83 -11.91 -3.66
C LEU A 193 9.83 -13.02 -3.30
N GLY A 194 9.49 -13.84 -4.25
CA GLY A 194 8.71 -15.05 -4.02
C GLY A 194 9.59 -16.24 -3.60
N PRO A 195 9.18 -17.46 -3.92
CA PRO A 195 9.94 -18.64 -3.52
C PRO A 195 11.36 -18.65 -4.07
N LEU A 196 12.31 -19.08 -3.24
CA LEU A 196 13.66 -19.38 -3.69
C LEU A 196 13.63 -20.62 -4.60
N ILE A 197 14.16 -20.47 -5.82
CA ILE A 197 14.26 -21.54 -6.81
C ILE A 197 15.57 -22.30 -6.64
N ARG A 198 16.68 -21.56 -6.60
CA ARG A 198 18.04 -22.09 -6.44
C ARG A 198 18.99 -21.00 -5.99
N GLY A 199 20.16 -21.39 -5.48
CA GLY A 199 21.21 -20.44 -5.18
C GLY A 199 22.52 -21.13 -4.81
N GLU A 200 23.61 -20.44 -5.08
CA GLU A 200 24.97 -20.88 -4.74
C GLU A 200 25.85 -19.65 -4.51
N GLY A 201 26.67 -19.72 -3.47
CA GLY A 201 27.61 -18.64 -3.14
C GLY A 201 26.89 -17.30 -2.89
N LYS A 202 27.04 -16.37 -3.83
CA LYS A 202 26.43 -15.04 -3.81
C LYS A 202 25.48 -14.77 -4.98
N SER A 203 24.91 -15.83 -5.56
CA SER A 203 23.90 -15.77 -6.64
C SER A 203 22.67 -16.58 -6.23
N TRP A 204 21.50 -15.91 -6.16
CA TRP A 204 20.26 -16.49 -5.64
C TRP A 204 19.09 -16.16 -6.56
N HIS A 205 18.38 -17.17 -7.02
CA HIS A 205 17.29 -17.05 -7.97
C HIS A 205 15.93 -17.22 -7.28
N PHE A 206 15.05 -16.30 -7.55
CA PHE A 206 13.68 -16.27 -7.03
C PHE A 206 12.68 -16.10 -8.19
N GLU A 207 11.45 -16.41 -7.92
CA GLU A 207 10.33 -15.99 -8.78
C GLU A 207 9.65 -14.78 -8.16
N ALA A 208 9.29 -13.78 -8.95
CA ALA A 208 8.48 -12.67 -8.47
C ALA A 208 7.05 -13.15 -8.17
N PRO A 209 6.43 -12.72 -7.06
CA PRO A 209 5.04 -13.05 -6.78
C PRO A 209 4.12 -12.56 -7.91
N GLU A 210 3.06 -13.31 -8.16
CA GLU A 210 2.11 -12.96 -9.21
C GLU A 210 1.40 -11.64 -8.92
N GLY A 211 1.24 -10.83 -9.96
CA GLY A 211 0.52 -9.56 -9.88
C GLY A 211 1.27 -8.43 -9.19
N MET A 212 2.57 -8.58 -8.93
CA MET A 212 3.41 -7.48 -8.46
C MET A 212 3.97 -6.66 -9.62
N VAL A 213 4.11 -5.36 -9.43
CA VAL A 213 4.77 -4.47 -10.38
C VAL A 213 6.28 -4.70 -10.34
N LEU A 214 6.87 -4.88 -11.52
CA LEU A 214 8.32 -5.01 -11.66
C LEU A 214 8.88 -3.87 -12.53
N PRO A 215 10.15 -3.49 -12.30
CA PRO A 215 10.86 -2.58 -13.21
C PRO A 215 11.18 -3.33 -14.53
N PRO A 216 11.65 -2.62 -15.56
CA PRO A 216 12.12 -3.25 -16.80
C PRO A 216 13.18 -4.32 -16.55
N GLU A 217 13.29 -5.24 -17.50
CA GLU A 217 14.34 -6.27 -17.47
C GLU A 217 15.74 -5.64 -17.47
N GLY A 218 16.65 -6.25 -16.74
CA GLY A 218 18.02 -5.81 -16.60
C GLY A 218 18.48 -5.72 -15.14
N PRO A 219 19.71 -5.24 -14.94
CA PRO A 219 20.32 -5.09 -13.62
C PRO A 219 19.87 -3.80 -12.93
N TRP A 220 19.61 -3.91 -11.62
CA TRP A 220 19.25 -2.81 -10.74
C TRP A 220 20.14 -2.84 -9.50
N ARG A 221 20.66 -1.68 -9.08
CA ARG A 221 21.43 -1.59 -7.84
C ARG A 221 20.51 -1.85 -6.64
N ILE A 222 21.01 -2.62 -5.68
CA ILE A 222 20.33 -2.77 -4.37
C ILE A 222 20.60 -1.52 -3.57
N ALA A 223 19.54 -0.82 -3.17
CA ALA A 223 19.64 0.41 -2.37
C ALA A 223 20.18 0.11 -0.98
N GLU A 224 20.80 1.12 -0.35
CA GLU A 224 21.34 1.05 1.01
C GLU A 224 22.44 -0.01 1.22
N ARG A 225 23.02 -0.53 0.14
CA ARG A 225 24.18 -1.44 0.16
C ARG A 225 25.38 -0.80 -0.51
N GLU A 226 26.50 -0.81 0.17
CA GLU A 226 27.80 -0.48 -0.43
C GLU A 226 28.28 -1.68 -1.26
N GLY A 227 28.77 -1.41 -2.48
CA GLY A 227 29.35 -2.43 -3.34
C GLY A 227 28.50 -2.82 -4.55
N GLU A 228 28.83 -3.95 -5.18
CA GLU A 228 28.29 -4.44 -6.46
C GLU A 228 27.06 -5.35 -6.31
N ALA A 229 26.28 -5.20 -5.24
CA ALA A 229 25.07 -6.00 -5.06
C ALA A 229 23.98 -5.57 -6.03
N LEU A 230 23.48 -6.52 -6.83
CA LEU A 230 22.52 -6.28 -7.90
C LEU A 230 21.30 -7.18 -7.77
N LEU A 231 20.14 -6.64 -8.16
CA LEU A 231 18.96 -7.42 -8.55
C LEU A 231 18.87 -7.42 -10.07
N ILE A 232 18.87 -8.60 -10.68
CA ILE A 232 18.66 -8.77 -12.11
C ILE A 232 17.22 -9.22 -12.32
N VAL A 233 16.48 -8.47 -13.12
CA VAL A 233 15.08 -8.76 -13.49
C VAL A 233 15.06 -9.34 -14.90
N GLY A 234 14.49 -10.52 -15.06
CA GLY A 234 14.25 -11.17 -16.36
C GLY A 234 12.82 -11.73 -16.41
N GLY A 235 11.87 -10.90 -16.80
CA GLY A 235 10.45 -11.20 -16.66
C GLY A 235 10.08 -11.42 -15.20
N ARG A 236 9.58 -12.60 -14.86
CA ARG A 236 9.28 -12.98 -13.46
C ARG A 236 10.44 -13.63 -12.73
N SER A 237 11.53 -13.95 -13.42
CA SER A 237 12.76 -14.46 -12.80
C SER A 237 13.55 -13.31 -12.19
N LEU A 238 13.94 -13.48 -10.94
CA LEU A 238 14.72 -12.50 -10.18
C LEU A 238 16.02 -13.15 -9.72
N GLU A 239 17.17 -12.55 -10.03
CA GLU A 239 18.47 -13.01 -9.54
C GLU A 239 19.11 -11.94 -8.66
N VAL A 240 19.38 -12.28 -7.40
CA VAL A 240 20.12 -11.43 -6.46
C VAL A 240 21.59 -11.85 -6.49
N LYS A 241 22.47 -10.92 -6.85
CA LYS A 241 23.93 -11.11 -6.89
C LYS A 241 24.64 -10.28 -5.82
N GLY A 242 25.77 -10.76 -5.38
CA GLY A 242 26.65 -10.04 -4.45
C GLY A 242 26.30 -10.17 -2.97
N LEU A 243 25.17 -10.80 -2.61
CA LEU A 243 24.75 -11.03 -1.23
C LEU A 243 24.80 -12.52 -0.86
N SER A 244 25.06 -12.80 0.42
CA SER A 244 24.84 -14.14 0.99
C SER A 244 23.34 -14.35 1.24
N ARG A 245 22.91 -15.62 1.39
CA ARG A 245 21.50 -15.95 1.63
C ARG A 245 20.92 -15.27 2.88
N SER A 246 21.72 -15.14 3.93
CA SER A 246 21.30 -14.52 5.20
C SER A 246 21.07 -13.00 5.11
N GLU A 247 21.64 -12.35 4.10
CA GLU A 247 21.47 -10.91 3.87
C GLU A 247 20.23 -10.60 3.02
N ILE A 248 19.62 -11.61 2.41
CA ILE A 248 18.45 -11.43 1.52
C ILE A 248 17.19 -11.60 2.34
N GLY A 249 16.44 -10.51 2.47
CA GLY A 249 15.09 -10.49 3.05
C GLY A 249 14.00 -10.88 2.03
N PRO A 250 12.73 -10.77 2.43
CA PRO A 250 11.61 -11.05 1.54
C PRO A 250 11.43 -9.98 0.44
N ARG A 251 12.10 -8.85 0.54
CA ARG A 251 12.05 -7.72 -0.40
C ARG A 251 13.43 -7.15 -0.61
N ILE A 252 13.67 -6.65 -1.81
CA ILE A 252 14.91 -5.98 -2.20
C ILE A 252 14.60 -4.53 -2.58
N PRO A 253 15.07 -3.54 -1.80
CA PRO A 253 15.01 -2.15 -2.18
C PRO A 253 15.98 -1.90 -3.35
N ILE A 254 15.49 -1.26 -4.42
CA ILE A 254 16.28 -1.01 -5.62
C ILE A 254 16.32 0.46 -6.00
N THR A 255 17.42 0.85 -6.64
CA THR A 255 17.63 2.17 -7.24
C THR A 255 18.27 2.04 -8.62
N MET A 256 18.39 3.15 -9.33
CA MET A 256 19.04 3.16 -10.66
C MET A 256 20.55 2.93 -10.52
N LEU A 257 21.14 2.24 -11.50
CA LEU A 257 22.57 2.24 -11.70
C LEU A 257 23.06 3.67 -12.02
N GLY A 258 24.16 4.11 -11.44
CA GLY A 258 24.79 5.38 -11.78
C GLY A 258 25.25 5.38 -13.24
N LYS A 259 25.28 6.56 -13.90
CA LYS A 259 25.66 6.70 -15.33
C LYS A 259 27.06 6.14 -15.68
N ASN A 260 27.92 5.90 -14.70
CA ASN A 260 29.27 5.36 -14.91
C ASN A 260 29.43 3.86 -14.64
N GLU A 261 28.30 3.15 -14.38
CA GLU A 261 28.32 1.73 -14.04
C GLU A 261 27.62 0.89 -15.13
N ALA A 262 27.80 1.28 -16.42
CA ALA A 262 27.52 0.37 -17.51
C ALA A 262 28.43 -0.84 -17.32
N ILE A 263 27.84 -1.98 -16.95
CA ILE A 263 28.53 -3.27 -16.94
C ILE A 263 29.04 -3.48 -18.36
N ASP A 264 30.36 -3.40 -18.54
CA ASP A 264 31.00 -3.85 -19.78
C ASP A 264 30.51 -5.27 -20.08
N LYS A 265 29.82 -5.37 -21.20
CA LYS A 265 29.39 -6.67 -21.73
C LYS A 265 30.66 -7.33 -22.27
N GLU A 266 31.23 -8.27 -21.55
CA GLU A 266 31.99 -9.38 -22.13
C GLU A 266 31.09 -10.59 -22.34
#